data_9763907d9bfe8b549a8d90d03848861d
#
_entry.id   9763907d9bfe8b549a8d90d03848861d
#
_cell.length_a   1.000
_cell.length_b   1.000
_cell.length_c   1.000
_cell.angle_alpha   90.00
_cell.angle_beta   90.00
_cell.angle_gamma   90.00
#
_symmetry.space_group_name_H-M   'P 1'
#
loop_
_entity.id
_entity.type
_entity.pdbx_description
1 polymer ?
#
loop_
_entity_poly.entity_id
_entity_poly.type
_entity_poly.pdbx_seq_one_letter_code
_entity_poly.pdbx_strand_id
1 'polypeptide(L)'
;MFLHGCNYPWSTDGTTVYYGMDFGANVWGSHAGVSTRRPQIAADFAQMARLGFTVVRWFVFADGRSGIEYDDRGLPAGPDSHLFTDLDAALSIARGVDIRLVLVLLDHRWMFEGVPDVIADPLTGALLEARLPDGRAQVLDTHAGRQALMQNIIEPLVRGYGPAGERADLGAQILGYEFMNEPDFIVEEWERDLSTHVARPIRFEVLAELVARTSELVHAHTRALTTMSAARLHNLWAWDDPALGVDFVQVHSYPDVNAPERDADVFGMPATSLGVAKPVVLGEFPGNGPEQHPPGAAPPPTSLEDYLEFAVAAGYAGAWPWSFSGTDAYGRFPEAPLREFARKHPELVNARAR
;
A
#
# COMPACT_ATOMS: atom_id res chain seq x y z
N MET A 1 19.63 -6.60 -4.15
CA MET A 1 18.57 -7.64 -4.18
C MET A 1 17.37 -6.99 -4.84
N PHE A 2 16.77 -7.61 -5.85
CA PHE A 2 15.56 -7.12 -6.52
C PHE A 2 14.31 -7.67 -5.80
N LEU A 3 13.37 -6.81 -5.47
CA LEU A 3 12.12 -7.15 -4.79
C LEU A 3 11.03 -7.37 -5.86
N HIS A 4 10.88 -8.62 -6.32
CA HIS A 4 9.77 -8.98 -7.22
C HIS A 4 8.48 -9.10 -6.41
N GLY A 5 7.61 -8.12 -6.53
CA GLY A 5 6.39 -8.02 -5.73
C GLY A 5 5.15 -7.71 -6.55
N CYS A 6 4.03 -7.58 -5.85
CA CYS A 6 2.79 -7.05 -6.42
C CYS A 6 2.00 -6.26 -5.39
N ASN A 7 1.09 -5.43 -5.89
CA ASN A 7 0.08 -4.79 -5.08
C ASN A 7 -1.10 -5.76 -4.86
N TYR A 8 -1.49 -5.92 -3.61
CA TYR A 8 -2.72 -6.56 -3.15
C TYR A 8 -3.37 -5.60 -2.15
N PRO A 9 -3.81 -4.42 -2.64
CA PRO A 9 -4.19 -3.31 -1.76
C PRO A 9 -5.37 -3.66 -0.85
N TRP A 10 -6.27 -4.51 -1.35
CA TRP A 10 -7.41 -5.13 -0.66
C TRP A 10 -7.75 -6.45 -1.33
N SER A 11 -8.39 -7.31 -0.59
CA SER A 11 -8.88 -8.58 -1.12
C SER A 11 -10.23 -8.43 -1.83
N THR A 12 -10.61 -9.44 -2.59
CA THR A 12 -11.93 -9.57 -3.21
C THR A 12 -12.34 -11.04 -3.31
N ASP A 13 -13.61 -11.33 -3.16
CA ASP A 13 -14.18 -12.66 -3.43
C ASP A 13 -14.79 -12.77 -4.85
N GLY A 14 -14.53 -11.76 -5.69
CA GLY A 14 -15.05 -11.66 -7.04
C GLY A 14 -16.42 -10.95 -7.13
N THR A 15 -17.09 -10.72 -6.01
CA THR A 15 -18.34 -9.96 -5.91
C THR A 15 -18.21 -8.76 -4.99
N THR A 16 -17.46 -8.90 -3.92
CA THR A 16 -17.22 -7.86 -2.92
C THR A 16 -15.76 -7.42 -2.97
N VAL A 17 -15.54 -6.12 -2.93
CA VAL A 17 -14.23 -5.48 -2.76
C VAL A 17 -14.08 -5.07 -1.30
N TYR A 18 -13.06 -5.59 -0.63
CA TYR A 18 -12.86 -5.36 0.81
C TYR A 18 -11.94 -4.16 1.09
N TYR A 19 -12.11 -3.07 0.33
CA TYR A 19 -11.33 -1.86 0.49
C TYR A 19 -11.31 -1.38 1.95
N GLY A 20 -10.11 -1.32 2.54
CA GLY A 20 -9.91 -0.90 3.93
C GLY A 20 -10.58 -1.78 5.00
N MET A 21 -11.05 -3.01 4.65
CA MET A 21 -11.77 -3.89 5.57
C MET A 21 -11.09 -5.27 5.76
N ASP A 22 -9.88 -5.44 5.26
CA ASP A 22 -9.13 -6.69 5.42
C ASP A 22 -8.61 -6.88 6.85
N PHE A 23 -8.45 -5.79 7.60
CA PHE A 23 -7.86 -5.81 8.93
C PHE A 23 -8.76 -5.09 9.93
N GLY A 24 -9.38 -5.84 10.84
CA GLY A 24 -10.23 -5.33 11.89
C GLY A 24 -11.73 -5.32 11.57
N ALA A 25 -12.54 -4.94 12.55
CA ALA A 25 -13.94 -4.64 12.36
C ALA A 25 -14.10 -3.29 11.68
N ASN A 26 -15.09 -3.18 10.79
CA ASN A 26 -15.38 -1.90 10.16
C ASN A 26 -16.23 -1.00 11.08
N VAL A 27 -16.27 0.29 10.76
CA VAL A 27 -17.00 1.30 11.56
C VAL A 27 -18.51 1.07 11.62
N TRP A 28 -19.06 0.17 10.82
CA TRP A 28 -20.49 -0.22 10.84
C TRP A 28 -20.74 -1.45 11.75
N GLY A 29 -19.70 -1.96 12.43
CA GLY A 29 -19.80 -3.04 13.39
C GLY A 29 -19.77 -4.45 12.79
N SER A 30 -19.42 -4.62 11.53
CA SER A 30 -19.18 -5.92 10.94
C SER A 30 -17.69 -6.26 10.86
N HIS A 31 -17.38 -7.54 10.85
CA HIS A 31 -16.02 -8.07 10.72
C HIS A 31 -15.94 -9.06 9.57
N ALA A 32 -15.24 -8.68 8.52
CA ALA A 32 -14.98 -9.50 7.34
C ALA A 32 -13.49 -9.57 7.02
N GLY A 33 -12.65 -9.46 8.05
CA GLY A 33 -11.20 -9.44 7.91
C GLY A 33 -10.58 -10.76 7.46
N VAL A 34 -9.27 -10.75 7.26
CA VAL A 34 -8.48 -11.89 6.75
C VAL A 34 -8.72 -13.16 7.55
N SER A 35 -8.87 -13.07 8.88
CA SER A 35 -9.06 -14.22 9.75
C SER A 35 -10.34 -15.00 9.47
N THR A 36 -11.39 -14.32 8.99
CA THR A 36 -12.68 -14.93 8.61
C THR A 36 -12.65 -15.54 7.21
N ARG A 37 -11.71 -15.14 6.34
CA ARG A 37 -11.60 -15.53 4.94
C ARG A 37 -10.27 -16.24 4.61
N ARG A 38 -9.64 -16.83 5.62
CA ARG A 38 -8.30 -17.50 5.50
C ARG A 38 -8.16 -18.43 4.29
N PRO A 39 -9.12 -19.31 3.94
CA PRO A 39 -8.95 -20.21 2.79
C PRO A 39 -8.82 -19.47 1.47
N GLN A 40 -9.59 -18.41 1.26
CA GLN A 40 -9.54 -17.57 0.06
C GLN A 40 -8.19 -16.85 -0.02
N ILE A 41 -7.81 -16.13 1.04
CA ILE A 41 -6.54 -15.39 1.08
C ILE A 41 -5.34 -16.32 0.92
N ALA A 42 -5.39 -17.51 1.52
CA ALA A 42 -4.33 -18.52 1.32
C ALA A 42 -4.24 -19.01 -0.14
N ALA A 43 -5.36 -19.12 -0.84
CA ALA A 43 -5.38 -19.47 -2.27
C ALA A 43 -4.75 -18.35 -3.12
N ASP A 44 -5.08 -17.08 -2.83
CA ASP A 44 -4.50 -15.92 -3.51
C ASP A 44 -2.97 -15.87 -3.31
N PHE A 45 -2.51 -16.01 -2.07
CA PHE A 45 -1.08 -16.02 -1.77
C PHE A 45 -0.34 -17.22 -2.39
N ALA A 46 -0.98 -18.39 -2.43
CA ALA A 46 -0.42 -19.53 -3.13
C ALA A 46 -0.30 -19.27 -4.64
N GLN A 47 -1.23 -18.55 -5.24
CA GLN A 47 -1.15 -18.13 -6.64
C GLN A 47 -0.04 -17.11 -6.85
N MET A 48 0.03 -16.06 -5.99
CA MET A 48 1.11 -15.06 -6.03
C MET A 48 2.50 -15.72 -5.97
N ALA A 49 2.70 -16.67 -5.06
CA ALA A 49 3.96 -17.40 -4.97
C ALA A 49 4.29 -18.20 -6.23
N ARG A 50 3.28 -18.86 -6.86
CA ARG A 50 3.47 -19.57 -8.15
C ARG A 50 3.77 -18.62 -9.32
N LEU A 51 3.36 -17.37 -9.24
CA LEU A 51 3.69 -16.32 -10.20
C LEU A 51 5.06 -15.67 -9.94
N GLY A 52 5.73 -16.09 -8.86
CA GLY A 52 7.09 -15.66 -8.55
C GLY A 52 7.21 -14.54 -7.53
N PHE A 53 6.12 -13.98 -7.05
CA PHE A 53 6.17 -12.86 -6.11
C PHE A 53 6.80 -13.26 -4.77
N THR A 54 7.69 -12.39 -4.29
CA THR A 54 8.36 -12.52 -2.99
C THR A 54 7.89 -11.46 -1.99
N VAL A 55 7.23 -10.41 -2.50
CA VAL A 55 6.73 -9.28 -1.72
C VAL A 55 5.29 -8.97 -2.14
N VAL A 56 4.46 -8.67 -1.15
CA VAL A 56 3.10 -8.16 -1.35
C VAL A 56 2.95 -6.85 -0.57
N ARG A 57 2.50 -5.80 -1.25
CA ARG A 57 2.15 -4.52 -0.66
C ARG A 57 0.66 -4.51 -0.37
N TRP A 58 0.26 -4.31 0.90
CA TRP A 58 -1.11 -4.45 1.38
C TRP A 58 -1.50 -3.31 2.33
N PHE A 59 -2.68 -2.72 2.12
CA PHE A 59 -3.15 -1.59 2.91
C PHE A 59 -3.80 -2.08 4.20
N VAL A 60 -3.37 -1.50 5.33
CA VAL A 60 -3.86 -1.90 6.67
C VAL A 60 -5.09 -1.08 7.06
N PHE A 61 -4.92 0.21 7.26
CA PHE A 61 -6.02 1.06 7.71
C PHE A 61 -6.69 1.80 6.55
N ALA A 62 -6.03 1.87 5.38
CA ALA A 62 -6.51 2.60 4.21
C ALA A 62 -7.04 4.00 4.58
N ASP A 63 -8.34 4.19 4.58
CA ASP A 63 -9.02 5.44 4.92
C ASP A 63 -9.55 5.47 6.38
N GLY A 64 -9.15 4.52 7.22
CA GLY A 64 -9.48 4.45 8.65
C GLY A 64 -10.86 3.89 8.97
N ARG A 65 -11.48 3.16 8.04
CA ARG A 65 -12.81 2.54 8.25
C ARG A 65 -12.79 1.24 9.07
N SER A 66 -11.63 0.62 9.24
CA SER A 66 -11.45 -0.63 10.01
C SER A 66 -10.16 -0.60 10.81
N GLY A 67 -10.10 -1.46 11.81
CA GLY A 67 -8.90 -1.73 12.59
C GLY A 67 -8.63 -0.74 13.71
N ILE A 68 -9.38 0.34 13.82
CA ILE A 68 -9.18 1.42 14.79
C ILE A 68 -10.46 1.67 15.58
N GLU A 69 -10.33 1.68 16.91
CA GLU A 69 -11.36 2.24 17.79
C GLU A 69 -11.13 3.75 17.94
N TYR A 70 -12.22 4.52 17.89
CA TYR A 70 -12.21 5.97 18.05
C TYR A 70 -12.92 6.37 19.33
N ASP A 71 -12.38 7.36 20.03
CA ASP A 71 -13.04 7.97 21.20
C ASP A 71 -14.20 8.91 20.76
N ASP A 72 -14.94 9.44 21.76
CA ASP A 72 -16.07 10.34 21.52
C ASP A 72 -15.68 11.65 20.77
N ARG A 73 -14.41 11.94 20.67
CA ARG A 73 -13.86 13.08 19.92
C ARG A 73 -13.43 12.71 18.51
N GLY A 74 -13.60 11.45 18.11
CA GLY A 74 -13.13 10.91 16.81
C GLY A 74 -11.61 10.73 16.74
N LEU A 75 -10.90 10.64 17.87
CA LEU A 75 -9.48 10.37 17.90
C LEU A 75 -9.19 8.88 18.10
N PRO A 76 -8.10 8.32 17.50
CA PRO A 76 -7.73 6.93 17.70
C PRO A 76 -7.54 6.59 19.17
N ALA A 77 -8.34 5.66 19.71
CA ALA A 77 -8.28 5.20 21.08
C ALA A 77 -7.45 3.93 21.23
N GLY A 78 -7.41 3.08 20.20
CA GLY A 78 -6.65 1.84 20.20
C GLY A 78 -6.92 1.00 18.95
N PRO A 79 -6.17 -0.09 18.75
CA PRO A 79 -6.54 -1.12 17.80
C PRO A 79 -7.87 -1.74 18.21
N ASP A 80 -8.72 -2.05 17.24
CA ASP A 80 -9.92 -2.81 17.56
C ASP A 80 -9.60 -4.28 17.93
N SER A 81 -10.61 -5.01 18.39
CA SER A 81 -10.45 -6.37 18.90
C SER A 81 -10.04 -7.40 17.81
N HIS A 82 -10.10 -7.06 16.53
CA HIS A 82 -9.85 -7.96 15.41
C HIS A 82 -8.56 -7.65 14.63
N LEU A 83 -8.03 -6.43 14.72
CA LEU A 83 -6.86 -5.98 13.96
C LEU A 83 -5.71 -6.98 14.01
N PHE A 84 -5.27 -7.34 15.22
CA PHE A 84 -4.13 -8.25 15.37
C PHE A 84 -4.46 -9.68 14.95
N THR A 85 -5.69 -10.13 15.11
CA THR A 85 -6.12 -11.46 14.67
C THR A 85 -6.04 -11.57 13.14
N ASP A 86 -6.43 -10.52 12.43
CA ASP A 86 -6.37 -10.48 10.96
C ASP A 86 -4.94 -10.34 10.46
N LEU A 87 -4.12 -9.49 11.08
CA LEU A 87 -2.71 -9.36 10.74
C LEU A 87 -1.92 -10.65 10.99
N ASP A 88 -2.15 -11.32 12.13
CA ASP A 88 -1.54 -12.62 12.44
C ASP A 88 -1.94 -13.68 11.40
N ALA A 89 -3.20 -13.65 10.95
CA ALA A 89 -3.69 -14.52 9.89
C ALA A 89 -2.97 -14.24 8.57
N ALA A 90 -2.87 -12.97 8.15
CA ALA A 90 -2.19 -12.57 6.92
C ALA A 90 -0.70 -12.94 6.93
N LEU A 91 0.02 -12.61 8.00
CA LEU A 91 1.43 -12.92 8.16
C LEU A 91 1.71 -14.43 8.21
N SER A 92 0.83 -15.20 8.87
CA SER A 92 0.92 -16.67 8.89
C SER A 92 0.73 -17.27 7.50
N ILE A 93 -0.23 -16.76 6.72
CA ILE A 93 -0.45 -17.18 5.32
C ILE A 93 0.77 -16.84 4.47
N ALA A 94 1.27 -15.62 4.56
CA ALA A 94 2.43 -15.14 3.83
C ALA A 94 3.68 -15.99 4.15
N ARG A 95 3.91 -16.31 5.42
CA ARG A 95 4.98 -17.23 5.86
C ARG A 95 4.86 -18.62 5.23
N GLY A 96 3.66 -19.14 5.11
CA GLY A 96 3.38 -20.44 4.51
C GLY A 96 3.81 -20.57 3.05
N VAL A 97 4.03 -19.46 2.36
CA VAL A 97 4.40 -19.41 0.93
C VAL A 97 5.67 -18.60 0.66
N ASP A 98 6.40 -18.22 1.70
CA ASP A 98 7.65 -17.43 1.63
C ASP A 98 7.47 -16.07 0.92
N ILE A 99 6.41 -15.36 1.28
CA ILE A 99 6.14 -13.98 0.86
C ILE A 99 6.28 -13.06 2.06
N ARG A 100 6.89 -11.89 1.89
CA ARG A 100 6.94 -10.85 2.92
C ARG A 100 5.98 -9.71 2.56
N LEU A 101 5.49 -9.01 3.58
CA LEU A 101 4.51 -7.94 3.40
C LEU A 101 5.16 -6.56 3.58
N VAL A 102 4.80 -5.63 2.70
CA VAL A 102 4.90 -4.19 2.94
C VAL A 102 3.52 -3.73 3.40
N LEU A 103 3.45 -3.29 4.64
CA LEU A 103 2.22 -2.83 5.27
C LEU A 103 2.06 -1.33 5.04
N VAL A 104 1.12 -0.96 4.18
CA VAL A 104 0.75 0.45 3.95
C VAL A 104 -0.22 0.85 5.06
N LEU A 105 0.22 1.77 5.91
CA LEU A 105 -0.57 2.14 7.09
C LEU A 105 -1.78 2.98 6.70
N LEU A 106 -1.58 4.06 5.94
CA LEU A 106 -2.62 4.99 5.55
C LEU A 106 -2.68 5.14 4.02
N ASP A 107 -3.82 5.55 3.51
CA ASP A 107 -3.98 6.04 2.14
C ASP A 107 -4.28 7.55 2.15
N HIS A 108 -3.95 8.27 1.09
CA HIS A 108 -4.25 9.70 0.99
C HIS A 108 -5.74 10.03 1.19
N ARG A 109 -6.63 9.06 0.91
CA ARG A 109 -8.07 9.17 1.14
C ARG A 109 -8.45 9.39 2.60
N TRP A 110 -7.52 9.15 3.54
CA TRP A 110 -7.70 9.53 4.94
C TRP A 110 -8.05 11.01 5.13
N MET A 111 -7.58 11.85 4.21
CA MET A 111 -7.82 13.30 4.22
C MET A 111 -9.02 13.74 3.38
N PHE A 112 -9.74 12.81 2.75
CA PHE A 112 -10.91 13.16 1.95
C PHE A 112 -12.14 13.36 2.84
N GLU A 113 -12.85 14.48 2.63
CA GLU A 113 -14.10 14.79 3.33
C GLU A 113 -15.31 14.41 2.46
N GLY A 114 -16.32 13.83 3.11
CA GLY A 114 -17.67 13.76 2.55
C GLY A 114 -17.86 12.88 1.32
N VAL A 115 -16.91 12.00 1.02
CA VAL A 115 -17.08 11.00 -0.05
C VAL A 115 -18.09 9.97 0.42
N PRO A 116 -19.30 9.91 -0.14
CA PRO A 116 -20.22 8.81 0.12
C PRO A 116 -19.68 7.59 -0.63
N ASP A 117 -18.96 6.73 0.08
CA ASP A 117 -18.70 5.39 -0.40
C ASP A 117 -19.97 4.56 -0.15
N VAL A 118 -20.63 4.16 -1.20
CA VAL A 118 -21.65 3.12 -1.13
C VAL A 118 -20.91 1.79 -1.06
N ILE A 119 -20.83 1.23 0.13
CA ILE A 119 -20.18 -0.07 0.36
C ILE A 119 -21.26 -1.08 0.62
N ALA A 120 -21.17 -2.25 -0.04
CA ALA A 120 -21.91 -3.40 0.42
C ALA A 120 -21.30 -3.92 1.72
N ASP A 121 -22.08 -4.04 2.78
CA ASP A 121 -21.64 -4.78 3.97
C ASP A 121 -21.30 -6.21 3.53
N PRO A 122 -20.05 -6.64 3.72
CA PRO A 122 -19.58 -7.93 3.22
C PRO A 122 -20.31 -9.14 3.84
N LEU A 123 -20.95 -8.97 5.02
CA LEU A 123 -21.67 -10.04 5.67
C LEU A 123 -23.15 -10.07 5.32
N THR A 124 -23.77 -8.93 5.11
CA THR A 124 -25.22 -8.83 4.89
C THR A 124 -25.61 -8.48 3.46
N GLY A 125 -24.65 -7.99 2.67
CA GLY A 125 -24.90 -7.46 1.32
C GLY A 125 -25.71 -6.16 1.32
N ALA A 126 -26.05 -5.61 2.49
CA ALA A 126 -26.75 -4.35 2.59
C ALA A 126 -25.87 -3.22 2.06
N LEU A 127 -26.43 -2.37 1.18
CA LEU A 127 -25.76 -1.15 0.76
C LEU A 127 -25.75 -0.19 1.95
N LEU A 128 -24.57 0.08 2.46
CA LEU A 128 -24.33 1.05 3.52
C LEU A 128 -23.88 2.34 2.84
N GLU A 129 -24.64 3.41 2.99
CA GLU A 129 -24.09 4.74 2.78
C GLU A 129 -23.08 5.00 3.89
N ALA A 130 -21.86 4.64 3.61
CA ALA A 130 -20.78 4.90 4.52
C ALA A 130 -20.35 6.33 4.34
N ARG A 131 -20.84 7.19 5.19
CA ARG A 131 -20.06 8.38 5.51
C ARG A 131 -18.89 7.89 6.33
N LEU A 132 -17.70 8.08 5.81
CA LEU A 132 -16.49 7.95 6.59
C LEU A 132 -16.66 8.79 7.85
N PRO A 133 -16.30 8.32 9.06
CA PRO A 133 -16.51 9.09 10.28
C PRO A 133 -16.01 10.52 10.08
N ASP A 134 -16.88 11.49 10.33
CA ASP A 134 -16.48 12.90 10.36
C ASP A 134 -15.29 12.99 11.33
N GLY A 135 -14.16 13.54 10.87
CA GLY A 135 -13.01 13.77 11.76
C GLY A 135 -11.76 12.93 11.52
N ARG A 136 -11.67 12.11 10.47
CA ARG A 136 -10.41 11.43 10.15
C ARG A 136 -9.31 12.40 9.73
N ALA A 137 -9.61 13.40 8.94
CA ALA A 137 -8.68 14.47 8.65
C ALA A 137 -8.20 15.16 9.94
N GLN A 138 -9.07 15.31 10.94
CA GLN A 138 -8.73 15.85 12.26
C GLN A 138 -7.61 15.06 12.96
N VAL A 139 -7.49 13.75 12.69
CA VAL A 139 -6.42 12.92 13.25
C VAL A 139 -5.06 13.40 12.78
N LEU A 140 -4.92 13.80 11.53
CA LEU A 140 -3.66 14.30 10.98
C LEU A 140 -3.50 15.82 11.15
N ASP A 141 -4.58 16.59 11.07
CA ASP A 141 -4.55 18.04 11.21
C ASP A 141 -4.16 18.52 12.61
N THR A 142 -4.61 17.82 13.65
CA THR A 142 -4.41 18.26 15.04
C THR A 142 -3.21 17.55 15.68
N HIS A 143 -2.51 18.27 16.57
CA HIS A 143 -1.44 17.67 17.36
C HIS A 143 -1.94 16.50 18.22
N ALA A 144 -3.11 16.64 18.84
CA ALA A 144 -3.71 15.57 19.65
C ALA A 144 -4.05 14.33 18.83
N GLY A 145 -4.58 14.51 17.62
CA GLY A 145 -4.87 13.42 16.69
C GLY A 145 -3.62 12.68 16.26
N ARG A 146 -2.57 13.40 15.86
CA ARG A 146 -1.27 12.79 15.49
C ARG A 146 -0.64 12.04 16.65
N GLN A 147 -0.68 12.60 17.86
CA GLN A 147 -0.21 11.87 19.04
C GLN A 147 -1.02 10.60 19.31
N ALA A 148 -2.35 10.67 19.23
CA ALA A 148 -3.22 9.53 19.41
C ALA A 148 -2.94 8.43 18.36
N LEU A 149 -2.81 8.79 17.08
CA LEU A 149 -2.46 7.86 16.02
C LEU A 149 -1.14 7.15 16.29
N MET A 150 -0.10 7.93 16.62
CA MET A 150 1.23 7.35 16.86
C MET A 150 1.25 6.47 18.11
N GLN A 151 0.71 6.94 19.24
CA GLN A 151 0.81 6.24 20.53
C GLN A 151 -0.15 5.06 20.66
N ASN A 152 -1.36 5.21 20.12
CA ASN A 152 -2.43 4.23 20.35
C ASN A 152 -2.53 3.22 19.20
N ILE A 153 -2.03 3.52 18.01
CA ILE A 153 -2.16 2.65 16.83
C ILE A 153 -0.81 2.20 16.31
N ILE A 154 0.05 3.13 15.86
CA ILE A 154 1.28 2.76 15.15
C ILE A 154 2.30 2.14 16.10
N GLU A 155 2.51 2.69 17.29
CA GLU A 155 3.43 2.15 18.27
C GLU A 155 3.04 0.75 18.75
N PRO A 156 1.80 0.45 19.16
CA PRO A 156 1.36 -0.91 19.49
C PRO A 156 1.54 -1.90 18.33
N LEU A 157 1.23 -1.49 17.10
CA LEU A 157 1.40 -2.31 15.91
C LEU A 157 2.88 -2.69 15.71
N VAL A 158 3.77 -1.70 15.67
CA VAL A 158 5.20 -1.89 15.43
C VAL A 158 5.84 -2.70 16.56
N ARG A 159 5.56 -2.36 17.81
CA ARG A 159 6.11 -3.09 18.98
C ARG A 159 5.60 -4.52 19.07
N GLY A 160 4.32 -4.74 18.75
CA GLY A 160 3.69 -6.06 18.79
C GLY A 160 4.41 -7.09 17.91
N TYR A 161 4.90 -6.69 16.76
CA TYR A 161 5.65 -7.54 15.80
C TYR A 161 7.18 -7.39 15.93
N GLY A 162 7.66 -6.54 16.81
CA GLY A 162 9.09 -6.42 17.11
C GLY A 162 9.65 -7.62 17.89
N PRO A 163 10.99 -7.78 17.97
CA PRO A 163 11.62 -8.93 18.63
C PRO A 163 11.26 -9.12 20.11
N ALA A 164 10.82 -8.05 20.78
CA ALA A 164 10.36 -8.09 22.17
C ALA A 164 8.84 -8.14 22.30
N GLY A 165 8.10 -8.14 21.20
CA GLY A 165 6.66 -8.12 21.15
C GLY A 165 6.05 -9.51 21.26
N GLU A 166 4.75 -9.55 21.57
CA GLU A 166 3.98 -10.80 21.73
C GLU A 166 3.86 -11.61 20.41
N ARG A 167 4.09 -10.98 19.25
CA ARG A 167 3.96 -11.54 17.91
C ARG A 167 5.28 -11.57 17.16
N ALA A 168 6.39 -11.62 17.91
CA ALA A 168 7.76 -11.59 17.36
C ALA A 168 8.04 -12.69 16.33
N ASP A 169 7.40 -13.83 16.45
CA ASP A 169 7.54 -14.97 15.52
C ASP A 169 6.97 -14.68 14.11
N LEU A 170 6.07 -13.72 13.99
CA LEU A 170 5.49 -13.26 12.72
C LEU A 170 6.18 -12.02 12.16
N GLY A 171 6.92 -11.28 13.00
CA GLY A 171 7.56 -10.02 12.62
C GLY A 171 8.54 -10.16 11.44
N ALA A 172 9.17 -11.32 11.26
CA ALA A 172 10.07 -11.58 10.13
C ALA A 172 9.36 -11.56 8.75
N GLN A 173 8.04 -11.70 8.73
CA GLN A 173 7.24 -11.62 7.51
C GLN A 173 6.91 -10.18 7.09
N ILE A 174 7.13 -9.20 7.95
CA ILE A 174 7.01 -7.79 7.61
C ILE A 174 8.34 -7.35 7.00
N LEU A 175 8.33 -7.09 5.68
CA LEU A 175 9.46 -6.50 4.97
C LEU A 175 9.64 -5.04 5.34
N GLY A 176 8.53 -4.32 5.41
CA GLY A 176 8.56 -2.88 5.69
C GLY A 176 7.20 -2.29 5.98
N TYR A 177 7.24 -1.05 6.42
CA TYR A 177 6.08 -0.19 6.65
C TYR A 177 6.15 1.01 5.71
N GLU A 178 5.03 1.32 5.09
CA GLU A 178 4.79 2.55 4.36
C GLU A 178 3.82 3.40 5.17
N PHE A 179 4.22 4.63 5.53
CA PHE A 179 3.35 5.44 6.37
C PHE A 179 2.05 5.82 5.64
N MET A 180 2.16 6.28 4.39
CA MET A 180 0.99 6.68 3.60
C MET A 180 1.22 6.44 2.11
N ASN A 181 0.22 5.90 1.45
CA ASN A 181 0.16 5.80 -0.01
C ASN A 181 -0.10 7.17 -0.64
N GLU A 182 0.70 7.54 -1.63
CA GLU A 182 0.48 8.68 -2.55
C GLU A 182 0.05 9.98 -1.87
N PRO A 183 0.80 10.50 -0.91
CA PRO A 183 0.47 11.77 -0.27
C PRO A 183 0.49 12.98 -1.20
N ASP A 184 0.94 12.81 -2.44
CA ASP A 184 0.91 13.83 -3.50
C ASP A 184 -0.46 14.49 -3.65
N PHE A 185 -1.53 13.73 -3.39
CA PHE A 185 -2.90 14.24 -3.54
C PHE A 185 -3.37 15.12 -2.38
N ILE A 186 -2.63 15.19 -1.27
CA ILE A 186 -3.06 15.90 -0.07
C ILE A 186 -2.04 16.91 0.47
N VAL A 187 -0.79 16.90 0.00
CA VAL A 187 0.21 17.87 0.46
C VAL A 187 -0.11 19.26 -0.07
N GLU A 188 -0.18 20.25 0.85
CA GLU A 188 -0.62 21.62 0.56
C GLU A 188 0.29 22.33 -0.45
N GLU A 189 1.59 22.12 -0.32
CA GLU A 189 2.63 22.77 -1.12
C GLU A 189 2.79 22.16 -2.51
N TRP A 190 2.17 21.01 -2.79
CA TRP A 190 2.31 20.32 -4.06
C TRP A 190 1.13 20.60 -4.99
N GLU A 191 1.37 20.52 -6.29
CA GLU A 191 0.31 20.61 -7.28
C GLU A 191 -0.64 19.41 -7.13
N ARG A 192 -1.90 19.69 -6.83
CA ARG A 192 -2.95 18.68 -6.60
C ARG A 192 -3.98 18.72 -7.70
N ASP A 193 -4.38 17.54 -8.18
CA ASP A 193 -5.59 17.45 -8.99
C ASP A 193 -6.81 17.47 -8.07
N LEU A 194 -7.42 18.63 -7.94
CA LEU A 194 -8.61 18.85 -7.11
C LEU A 194 -9.93 18.55 -7.85
N SER A 195 -9.87 17.96 -9.06
CA SER A 195 -11.04 17.84 -9.93
C SER A 195 -12.10 16.87 -9.42
N THR A 196 -11.78 15.97 -8.51
CA THR A 196 -12.67 14.86 -8.14
C THR A 196 -13.03 14.76 -6.67
N HIS A 197 -12.21 15.27 -5.73
CA HIS A 197 -12.48 15.16 -4.29
C HIS A 197 -11.96 16.35 -3.50
N VAL A 198 -12.75 16.82 -2.53
CA VAL A 198 -12.30 17.84 -1.59
C VAL A 198 -11.47 17.16 -0.52
N ALA A 199 -10.15 17.13 -0.72
CA ALA A 199 -9.23 16.74 0.33
C ALA A 199 -8.94 17.92 1.23
N ARG A 200 -8.86 17.71 2.54
CA ARG A 200 -8.20 18.66 3.43
C ARG A 200 -6.70 18.57 3.18
N PRO A 201 -6.05 19.67 2.81
CA PRO A 201 -4.60 19.65 2.60
C PRO A 201 -3.88 19.52 3.94
N ILE A 202 -2.73 18.85 3.92
CA ILE A 202 -1.79 18.78 5.03
C ILE A 202 -0.46 19.41 4.60
N ARG A 203 0.18 20.18 5.46
CA ARG A 203 1.49 20.74 5.16
C ARG A 203 2.54 19.62 5.12
N PHE A 204 3.46 19.72 4.17
CA PHE A 204 4.53 18.72 4.01
C PHE A 204 5.31 18.49 5.30
N GLU A 205 5.66 19.54 6.04
CA GLU A 205 6.43 19.43 7.28
C GLU A 205 5.74 18.57 8.34
N VAL A 206 4.39 18.63 8.41
CA VAL A 206 3.60 17.83 9.36
C VAL A 206 3.63 16.35 8.96
N LEU A 207 3.51 16.08 7.68
CA LEU A 207 3.60 14.71 7.17
C LEU A 207 5.01 14.15 7.33
N ALA A 208 6.03 14.95 7.03
CA ALA A 208 7.44 14.60 7.19
C ALA A 208 7.77 14.23 8.64
N GLU A 209 7.25 14.99 9.63
CA GLU A 209 7.39 14.65 11.05
C GLU A 209 6.80 13.27 11.37
N LEU A 210 5.60 12.95 10.87
CA LEU A 210 4.96 11.66 11.09
C LEU A 210 5.74 10.51 10.45
N VAL A 211 6.25 10.72 9.24
CA VAL A 211 7.10 9.75 8.53
C VAL A 211 8.39 9.50 9.32
N ALA A 212 9.08 10.56 9.75
CA ALA A 212 10.31 10.43 10.52
C ALA A 212 10.09 9.70 11.85
N ARG A 213 9.02 10.02 12.60
CA ARG A 213 8.67 9.34 13.85
C ARG A 213 8.31 7.88 13.63
N THR A 214 7.61 7.57 12.54
CA THR A 214 7.30 6.18 12.19
C THR A 214 8.57 5.41 11.86
N SER A 215 9.47 5.99 11.07
CA SER A 215 10.75 5.38 10.73
C SER A 215 11.61 5.12 11.97
N GLU A 216 11.73 6.12 12.86
CA GLU A 216 12.44 5.98 14.13
C GLU A 216 11.86 4.82 14.97
N LEU A 217 10.53 4.75 15.09
CA LEU A 217 9.83 3.70 15.83
C LEU A 217 10.10 2.32 15.24
N VAL A 218 9.98 2.18 13.91
CA VAL A 218 10.22 0.91 13.20
C VAL A 218 11.65 0.45 13.40
N HIS A 219 12.64 1.32 13.22
CA HIS A 219 14.04 0.97 13.36
C HIS A 219 14.45 0.67 14.81
N ALA A 220 13.84 1.36 15.79
CA ALA A 220 14.11 1.10 17.20
C ALA A 220 13.56 -0.26 17.68
N HIS A 221 12.50 -0.75 17.08
CA HIS A 221 11.75 -1.89 17.61
C HIS A 221 11.64 -3.09 16.68
N THR A 222 12.07 -2.98 15.42
CA THR A 222 11.95 -4.07 14.44
C THR A 222 13.20 -4.19 13.58
N ARG A 223 13.18 -5.14 12.63
CA ARG A 223 14.15 -5.25 11.54
C ARG A 223 13.52 -4.90 10.19
N ALA A 224 12.29 -4.44 10.21
CA ALA A 224 11.58 -4.04 9.01
C ALA A 224 12.16 -2.73 8.46
N LEU A 225 11.96 -2.53 7.17
CA LEU A 225 12.32 -1.31 6.47
C LEU A 225 11.18 -0.30 6.53
N THR A 226 11.48 0.94 6.18
CA THR A 226 10.48 1.99 5.99
C THR A 226 10.54 2.54 4.58
N THR A 227 9.38 2.94 4.06
CA THR A 227 9.26 3.46 2.69
C THR A 227 8.17 4.51 2.58
N MET A 228 8.28 5.32 1.55
CA MET A 228 7.25 6.24 1.11
C MET A 228 7.10 6.16 -0.41
N SER A 229 5.88 6.35 -0.88
CA SER A 229 5.57 6.41 -2.31
C SER A 229 5.33 7.84 -2.79
N ALA A 230 5.55 8.04 -4.09
CA ALA A 230 5.19 9.24 -4.80
C ALA A 230 4.36 8.87 -6.04
N ALA A 231 3.14 9.44 -6.16
CA ALA A 231 2.31 9.34 -7.36
C ALA A 231 2.89 10.17 -8.50
N ARG A 232 3.64 11.21 -8.17
CA ARG A 232 4.26 12.13 -9.12
C ARG A 232 5.78 12.03 -9.02
N LEU A 233 6.42 11.69 -10.13
CA LEU A 233 7.88 11.54 -10.19
C LEU A 233 8.62 12.76 -9.62
N HIS A 234 8.13 13.96 -9.90
CA HIS A 234 8.77 15.20 -9.44
C HIS A 234 8.68 15.44 -7.92
N ASN A 235 7.87 14.67 -7.18
CA ASN A 235 7.79 14.74 -5.72
C ASN A 235 8.65 13.66 -5.04
N LEU A 236 9.24 12.75 -5.78
CA LEU A 236 10.01 11.63 -5.23
C LEU A 236 11.17 12.09 -4.35
N TRP A 237 11.83 13.21 -4.72
CA TRP A 237 12.95 13.79 -3.97
C TRP A 237 12.61 14.13 -2.52
N ALA A 238 11.34 14.45 -2.23
CA ALA A 238 10.92 14.84 -0.90
C ALA A 238 11.09 13.70 0.13
N TRP A 239 11.03 12.46 -0.32
CA TRP A 239 11.19 11.26 0.51
C TRP A 239 12.65 10.79 0.61
N ASP A 240 13.56 11.42 -0.14
CA ASP A 240 14.99 11.09 -0.11
C ASP A 240 15.76 11.76 1.05
N ASP A 241 15.13 12.70 1.78
CA ASP A 241 15.75 13.38 2.92
C ASP A 241 16.19 12.34 3.98
N PRO A 242 17.49 12.29 4.33
CA PRO A 242 17.99 11.38 5.36
C PRO A 242 17.34 11.57 6.74
N ALA A 243 16.84 12.78 7.05
CA ALA A 243 16.18 13.07 8.32
C ALA A 243 14.85 12.30 8.50
N LEU A 244 14.24 11.84 7.41
CA LEU A 244 13.02 11.04 7.47
C LEU A 244 13.26 9.59 7.89
N GLY A 245 14.50 9.10 7.82
CA GLY A 245 14.83 7.73 8.15
C GLY A 245 14.24 6.68 7.20
N VAL A 246 13.71 7.08 6.03
CA VAL A 246 13.17 6.16 5.02
C VAL A 246 14.30 5.36 4.38
N ASP A 247 14.15 4.04 4.25
CA ASP A 247 15.18 3.15 3.71
C ASP A 247 15.18 3.06 2.19
N PHE A 248 14.03 3.10 1.58
CA PHE A 248 13.85 3.13 0.13
C PHE A 248 12.62 3.94 -0.24
N VAL A 249 12.54 4.38 -1.48
CA VAL A 249 11.41 5.15 -2.00
C VAL A 249 10.71 4.39 -3.12
N GLN A 250 9.44 4.70 -3.32
CA GLN A 250 8.64 4.12 -4.39
C GLN A 250 8.19 5.22 -5.35
N VAL A 251 8.26 4.94 -6.64
CA VAL A 251 7.62 5.75 -7.67
C VAL A 251 6.46 4.97 -8.27
N HIS A 252 5.31 5.63 -8.43
CA HIS A 252 4.16 5.09 -9.13
C HIS A 252 4.14 5.67 -10.54
N SER A 253 4.07 4.80 -11.54
CA SER A 253 4.16 5.18 -12.95
C SER A 253 2.86 4.84 -13.67
N TYR A 254 1.99 5.85 -13.75
CA TYR A 254 0.74 5.80 -14.53
C TYR A 254 0.79 6.94 -15.55
N PRO A 255 1.49 6.74 -16.68
CA PRO A 255 1.75 7.82 -17.61
C PRO A 255 0.45 8.39 -18.19
N ASP A 256 0.25 9.69 -18.03
CA ASP A 256 -0.82 10.44 -18.68
C ASP A 256 -0.26 11.11 -19.93
N VAL A 257 -0.65 10.62 -21.10
CA VAL A 257 -0.23 11.19 -22.38
C VAL A 257 -0.74 12.62 -22.60
N ASN A 258 -1.75 13.06 -21.84
CA ASN A 258 -2.29 14.41 -21.92
C ASN A 258 -1.63 15.39 -20.93
N ALA A 259 -0.94 14.88 -19.94
CA ALA A 259 -0.25 15.66 -18.91
C ALA A 259 1.11 15.03 -18.53
N PRO A 260 2.03 14.85 -19.52
CA PRO A 260 3.28 14.13 -19.31
C PRO A 260 4.21 14.80 -18.29
N GLU A 261 4.04 16.09 -18.06
CA GLU A 261 4.77 16.83 -17.02
C GLU A 261 4.34 16.46 -15.61
N ARG A 262 3.14 15.93 -15.44
CA ARG A 262 2.61 15.47 -14.14
C ARG A 262 2.87 13.99 -13.92
N ASP A 263 2.58 13.19 -14.93
CA ASP A 263 2.55 11.73 -14.86
C ASP A 263 3.51 11.14 -15.90
N ALA A 264 4.78 11.52 -15.80
CA ALA A 264 5.81 11.00 -16.68
C ALA A 264 5.97 9.50 -16.51
N ASP A 265 6.06 8.79 -17.63
CA ASP A 265 6.45 7.39 -17.61
C ASP A 265 7.91 7.26 -17.21
N VAL A 266 8.19 6.45 -16.21
CA VAL A 266 9.58 6.15 -15.80
C VAL A 266 10.26 5.16 -16.76
N PHE A 267 9.53 4.56 -17.68
CA PHE A 267 10.10 3.66 -18.66
C PHE A 267 11.15 4.38 -19.52
N GLY A 268 12.34 3.79 -19.57
CA GLY A 268 13.50 4.43 -20.21
C GLY A 268 14.36 5.29 -19.26
N MET A 269 13.95 5.49 -18.01
CA MET A 269 14.70 6.24 -17.00
C MET A 269 15.42 5.27 -16.05
N PRO A 270 16.75 5.13 -16.08
CA PRO A 270 17.47 4.35 -15.07
C PRO A 270 17.21 4.89 -13.66
N ALA A 271 17.12 4.03 -12.66
CA ALA A 271 16.85 4.42 -11.27
C ALA A 271 17.82 5.52 -10.79
N THR A 272 19.08 5.48 -11.24
CA THR A 272 20.12 6.49 -10.92
C THR A 272 19.85 7.86 -11.53
N SER A 273 18.97 7.97 -12.53
CA SER A 273 18.63 9.26 -13.16
C SER A 273 17.47 9.99 -12.47
N LEU A 274 16.83 9.33 -11.48
CA LEU A 274 15.67 9.91 -10.79
C LEU A 274 16.04 10.96 -9.73
N GLY A 275 17.33 11.22 -9.54
CA GLY A 275 17.81 12.30 -8.66
C GLY A 275 17.69 12.02 -7.16
N VAL A 276 17.54 10.76 -6.77
CA VAL A 276 17.47 10.32 -5.36
C VAL A 276 18.61 9.36 -5.04
N ALA A 277 19.09 9.38 -3.80
CA ALA A 277 20.19 8.56 -3.35
C ALA A 277 19.74 7.18 -2.82
N LYS A 278 18.50 7.09 -2.34
CA LYS A 278 17.93 5.84 -1.82
C LYS A 278 17.62 4.85 -2.93
N PRO A 279 17.57 3.54 -2.64
CA PRO A 279 17.03 2.55 -3.57
C PRO A 279 15.60 2.92 -3.99
N VAL A 280 15.31 2.79 -5.30
CA VAL A 280 13.99 3.09 -5.85
C VAL A 280 13.30 1.79 -6.25
N VAL A 281 12.08 1.61 -5.81
CA VAL A 281 11.17 0.56 -6.26
C VAL A 281 10.14 1.19 -7.22
N LEU A 282 9.87 0.53 -8.35
CA LEU A 282 8.70 0.82 -9.16
C LEU A 282 7.48 0.24 -8.43
N GLY A 283 6.89 1.07 -7.54
CA GLY A 283 5.92 0.64 -6.52
C GLY A 283 4.54 0.36 -7.07
N GLU A 284 4.16 1.08 -8.12
CA GLU A 284 2.93 0.84 -8.88
C GLU A 284 3.13 1.14 -10.36
N PHE A 285 2.53 0.33 -11.20
CA PHE A 285 2.39 0.55 -12.65
C PHE A 285 1.27 -0.35 -13.18
N PRO A 286 0.65 -0.03 -14.35
CA PRO A 286 -0.45 -0.82 -14.90
C PRO A 286 -0.05 -2.29 -15.14
N GLY A 287 -0.65 -3.20 -14.38
CA GLY A 287 -0.34 -4.62 -14.44
C GLY A 287 -0.99 -5.36 -15.61
N ASN A 288 -2.07 -4.82 -16.16
CA ASN A 288 -2.78 -5.43 -17.28
C ASN A 288 -2.25 -5.02 -18.66
N GLY A 289 -1.29 -4.08 -18.69
CA GLY A 289 -0.75 -3.57 -19.95
C GLY A 289 -1.78 -2.84 -20.81
N PRO A 290 -1.48 -2.63 -22.11
CA PRO A 290 -2.33 -1.83 -22.98
C PRO A 290 -3.66 -2.48 -23.38
N GLU A 291 -3.85 -3.79 -23.14
CA GLU A 291 -5.00 -4.56 -23.66
C GLU A 291 -6.30 -4.38 -22.88
N GLN A 292 -6.24 -3.92 -21.63
CA GLN A 292 -7.38 -3.82 -20.73
C GLN A 292 -7.55 -2.41 -20.16
N HIS A 293 -7.42 -1.41 -21.01
CA HIS A 293 -7.51 -0.02 -20.59
C HIS A 293 -8.95 0.43 -20.38
N PRO A 294 -9.21 1.34 -19.40
CA PRO A 294 -10.53 1.92 -19.25
C PRO A 294 -11.03 2.57 -20.55
N PRO A 295 -12.31 2.47 -20.87
CA PRO A 295 -12.86 3.15 -22.03
C PRO A 295 -12.56 4.66 -21.95
N GLY A 296 -11.90 5.20 -22.98
CA GLY A 296 -11.60 6.62 -23.10
C GLY A 296 -10.25 7.08 -22.54
N ALA A 297 -9.53 6.21 -21.85
CA ALA A 297 -8.16 6.50 -21.45
C ALA A 297 -7.16 6.00 -22.51
N ALA A 298 -6.01 6.63 -22.63
CA ALA A 298 -4.95 6.13 -23.52
C ALA A 298 -4.31 4.88 -22.89
N PRO A 299 -4.02 3.82 -23.68
CA PRO A 299 -3.36 2.65 -23.14
C PRO A 299 -1.96 3.00 -22.61
N PRO A 300 -1.48 2.37 -21.53
CA PRO A 300 -0.10 2.50 -21.14
C PRO A 300 0.78 2.03 -22.31
N PRO A 301 1.85 2.77 -22.61
CA PRO A 301 2.69 2.46 -23.76
C PRO A 301 3.50 1.18 -23.57
N THR A 302 3.55 0.65 -22.35
CA THR A 302 4.49 -0.39 -21.93
C THR A 302 3.75 -1.60 -21.37
N SER A 303 4.12 -2.79 -21.81
CA SER A 303 3.56 -4.05 -21.32
C SER A 303 4.08 -4.38 -19.91
N LEU A 304 3.37 -5.28 -19.20
CA LEU A 304 3.82 -5.81 -17.91
C LEU A 304 5.23 -6.43 -18.01
N GLU A 305 5.48 -7.22 -19.04
CA GLU A 305 6.79 -7.86 -19.24
C GLU A 305 7.87 -6.82 -19.45
N ASP A 306 7.62 -5.81 -20.30
CA ASP A 306 8.59 -4.74 -20.57
C ASP A 306 8.93 -3.94 -19.31
N TYR A 307 7.94 -3.63 -18.47
CA TYR A 307 8.19 -2.95 -17.19
C TYR A 307 9.07 -3.79 -16.26
N LEU A 308 8.81 -5.09 -16.13
CA LEU A 308 9.58 -5.97 -15.26
C LEU A 308 11.04 -6.11 -15.74
N GLU A 309 11.23 -6.40 -17.02
CA GLU A 309 12.57 -6.51 -17.63
C GLU A 309 13.33 -5.19 -17.55
N PHE A 310 12.66 -4.09 -17.84
CA PHE A 310 13.22 -2.75 -17.72
C PHE A 310 13.66 -2.45 -16.29
N ALA A 311 12.81 -2.71 -15.28
CA ALA A 311 13.13 -2.43 -13.89
C ALA A 311 14.41 -3.15 -13.43
N VAL A 312 14.58 -4.42 -13.84
CA VAL A 312 15.80 -5.18 -13.56
C VAL A 312 17.00 -4.55 -14.26
N ALA A 313 16.90 -4.28 -15.56
CA ALA A 313 18.01 -3.77 -16.39
C ALA A 313 18.40 -2.34 -16.00
N ALA A 314 17.43 -1.52 -15.58
CA ALA A 314 17.61 -0.11 -15.24
C ALA A 314 18.00 0.14 -13.78
N GLY A 315 18.21 -0.93 -12.99
CA GLY A 315 18.76 -0.84 -11.64
C GLY A 315 17.74 -0.43 -10.56
N TYR A 316 16.44 -0.62 -10.79
CA TYR A 316 15.44 -0.49 -9.76
C TYR A 316 15.61 -1.59 -8.70
N ALA A 317 15.27 -1.27 -7.45
CA ALA A 317 15.35 -2.22 -6.35
C ALA A 317 14.16 -3.20 -6.30
N GLY A 318 13.14 -3.00 -7.13
CA GLY A 318 11.97 -3.87 -7.24
C GLY A 318 10.95 -3.31 -8.22
N ALA A 319 9.94 -4.13 -8.53
CA ALA A 319 8.82 -3.75 -9.39
C ALA A 319 7.54 -4.46 -8.93
N TRP A 320 6.47 -3.69 -8.71
CA TRP A 320 5.21 -4.15 -8.11
C TRP A 320 4.01 -3.71 -8.95
N PRO A 321 3.53 -4.52 -9.90
CA PRO A 321 2.38 -4.16 -10.73
C PRO A 321 1.10 -3.97 -9.89
N TRP A 322 0.26 -3.08 -10.33
CA TRP A 322 -1.08 -2.83 -9.80
C TRP A 322 -2.11 -3.55 -10.70
N SER A 323 -3.02 -4.41 -10.17
CA SER A 323 -3.02 -5.06 -8.85
C SER A 323 -3.44 -6.52 -9.00
N PHE A 324 -3.09 -7.38 -8.02
CA PHE A 324 -3.51 -8.78 -8.04
C PHE A 324 -5.03 -8.94 -7.87
N SER A 325 -5.66 -8.12 -7.05
CA SER A 325 -7.12 -8.12 -6.86
C SER A 325 -7.90 -7.76 -8.13
N GLY A 326 -7.34 -6.89 -8.99
CA GLY A 326 -7.89 -6.59 -10.30
C GLY A 326 -9.29 -5.97 -10.26
N THR A 327 -9.56 -5.14 -9.25
CA THR A 327 -10.92 -4.60 -9.02
C THR A 327 -11.15 -3.22 -9.62
N ASP A 328 -10.15 -2.69 -10.30
CA ASP A 328 -10.20 -1.39 -10.96
C ASP A 328 -9.85 -1.48 -12.46
N ALA A 329 -9.74 -0.33 -13.09
CA ALA A 329 -9.46 -0.20 -14.50
C ALA A 329 -8.09 -0.74 -14.94
N TYR A 330 -7.13 -0.79 -14.02
CA TYR A 330 -5.79 -1.34 -14.28
C TYR A 330 -5.71 -2.86 -14.02
N GLY A 331 -6.82 -3.43 -13.58
CA GLY A 331 -7.23 -4.79 -13.64
C GLY A 331 -6.25 -5.85 -13.17
N ARG A 332 -6.71 -7.08 -13.29
CA ARG A 332 -5.90 -8.25 -12.96
C ARG A 332 -4.83 -8.47 -14.02
N PHE A 333 -3.58 -8.64 -13.58
CA PHE A 333 -2.50 -8.87 -14.53
C PHE A 333 -2.56 -10.27 -15.17
N PRO A 334 -2.09 -10.39 -16.46
CA PRO A 334 -1.97 -11.67 -17.12
C PRO A 334 -0.87 -12.52 -16.49
N GLU A 335 -1.10 -13.83 -16.35
CA GLU A 335 -0.12 -14.73 -15.74
C GLU A 335 1.07 -15.05 -16.67
N ALA A 336 0.87 -15.06 -17.99
CA ALA A 336 1.89 -15.49 -18.93
C ALA A 336 3.20 -14.65 -18.85
N PRO A 337 3.16 -13.31 -18.83
CA PRO A 337 4.35 -12.49 -18.67
C PRO A 337 5.09 -12.75 -17.35
N LEU A 338 4.35 -12.96 -16.25
CA LEU A 338 4.94 -13.25 -14.94
C LEU A 338 5.65 -14.60 -14.91
N ARG A 339 5.06 -15.62 -15.52
CA ARG A 339 5.69 -16.95 -15.65
C ARG A 339 6.95 -16.89 -16.54
N GLU A 340 6.91 -16.11 -17.61
CA GLU A 340 8.08 -15.91 -18.48
C GLU A 340 9.18 -15.16 -17.74
N PHE A 341 8.86 -14.09 -17.00
CA PHE A 341 9.81 -13.40 -16.14
C PHE A 341 10.44 -14.35 -15.11
N ALA A 342 9.63 -15.16 -14.42
CA ALA A 342 10.14 -16.14 -13.46
C ALA A 342 11.06 -17.18 -14.09
N ARG A 343 10.81 -17.60 -15.33
CA ARG A 343 11.66 -18.50 -16.08
C ARG A 343 13.00 -17.89 -16.47
N LYS A 344 13.01 -16.59 -16.82
CA LYS A 344 14.23 -15.85 -17.20
C LYS A 344 15.08 -15.50 -15.98
N HIS A 345 14.45 -15.20 -14.83
CA HIS A 345 15.09 -14.69 -13.62
C HIS A 345 14.80 -15.56 -12.39
N PRO A 346 15.16 -16.85 -12.40
CA PRO A 346 14.82 -17.76 -11.30
C PRO A 346 15.43 -17.33 -9.96
N GLU A 347 16.51 -16.56 -9.97
CA GLU A 347 17.17 -16.05 -8.75
C GLU A 347 16.42 -14.85 -8.11
N LEU A 348 15.55 -14.18 -8.86
CA LEU A 348 14.80 -13.00 -8.40
C LEU A 348 13.40 -13.33 -7.88
N VAL A 349 12.94 -14.56 -8.06
CA VAL A 349 11.55 -14.94 -7.83
C VAL A 349 11.40 -15.95 -6.70
N ASN A 350 10.16 -16.10 -6.21
CA ASN A 350 9.81 -17.07 -5.21
C ASN A 350 10.16 -18.49 -5.68
N ALA A 351 10.72 -19.30 -4.78
CA ALA A 351 11.13 -20.69 -5.08
C ALA A 351 9.97 -21.56 -5.61
N ARG A 352 8.73 -21.23 -5.29
CA ARG A 352 7.53 -21.93 -5.78
C ARG A 352 7.22 -21.69 -7.27
N ALA A 353 7.87 -20.72 -7.90
CA ALA A 353 7.73 -20.43 -9.33
C ALA A 353 8.78 -21.13 -10.19
N ARG A 354 9.79 -21.71 -9.56
CA ARG A 354 10.93 -22.41 -10.21
C ARG A 354 10.57 -23.80 -10.71
#